data_fe54229618401dea34dc43955a1933d0
#
_entry.id   fe54229618401dea34dc43955a1933d0
#
_cell.length_a   1.000
_cell.length_b   1.000
_cell.length_c   1.000
_cell.angle_alpha   90.00
_cell.angle_beta   90.00
_cell.angle_gamma   90.00
#
_symmetry.space_group_name_H-M   'P 1'
#
loop_
_entity.id
_entity.type
_entity.pdbx_description
1 polymer ?
#
loop_
_entity_poly.entity_id
_entity_poly.type
_entity_poly.pdbx_seq_one_letter_code
_entity_poly.pdbx_strand_id
1 'polypeptide(L)'
;MLLTLDLHDRRPLHEQAADAIRRAIADGEVAPGDRLPPARDLAVALQINANTVLRALRQLRDEGLLEFRRGRGVSVLSRPDPRAALRSKLRDLLAEARRHGCGAEEVRGWIDEET
;
A
#
# COMPACT_ATOMS: atom_id res chain seq x y z
N MET A 1 17.15 -6.82 2.59
CA MET A 1 16.30 -6.09 3.55
C MET A 1 16.01 -7.00 4.72
N LEU A 2 16.52 -6.66 5.88
CA LEU A 2 16.28 -7.41 7.11
C LEU A 2 15.13 -6.76 7.88
N LEU A 3 13.99 -7.42 7.93
CA LEU A 3 12.81 -6.91 8.61
C LEU A 3 12.55 -7.71 9.88
N THR A 4 12.37 -7.01 10.98
CA THR A 4 12.00 -7.62 12.26
C THR A 4 10.87 -6.83 12.90
N LEU A 5 10.01 -7.55 13.63
CA LEU A 5 8.93 -6.95 14.40
C LEU A 5 9.20 -7.15 15.89
N ASP A 6 8.78 -6.17 16.68
CA ASP A 6 8.83 -6.26 18.13
C ASP A 6 7.55 -6.91 18.64
N LEU A 7 7.67 -8.12 19.21
CA LEU A 7 6.54 -8.86 19.77
C LEU A 7 5.95 -8.20 21.01
N HIS A 8 6.70 -7.29 21.65
CA HIS A 8 6.24 -6.56 22.83
C HIS A 8 5.51 -5.26 22.46
N ASP A 9 5.55 -4.85 21.19
CA ASP A 9 4.84 -3.69 20.70
C ASP A 9 3.34 -4.01 20.63
N ARG A 10 2.51 -3.15 21.21
CA ARG A 10 1.05 -3.35 21.26
C ARG A 10 0.33 -2.83 20.03
N ARG A 11 1.03 -2.15 19.13
CA ARG A 11 0.41 -1.65 17.91
C ARG A 11 0.01 -2.82 17.01
N PRO A 12 -1.01 -2.64 16.16
CA PRO A 12 -1.39 -3.66 15.19
C PRO A 12 -0.20 -4.10 14.34
N LEU A 13 -0.13 -5.38 14.00
CA LEU A 13 0.99 -5.94 13.23
C LEU A 13 1.16 -5.27 11.87
N HIS A 14 0.06 -4.88 11.22
CA HIS A 14 0.17 -4.20 9.92
C HIS A 14 0.84 -2.82 10.05
N GLU A 15 0.65 -2.11 11.16
CA GLU A 15 1.33 -0.84 11.40
C GLU A 15 2.81 -1.06 11.65
N GLN A 16 3.16 -2.08 12.42
CA GLN A 16 4.56 -2.43 12.65
C GLN A 16 5.27 -2.83 11.35
N ALA A 17 4.59 -3.62 10.51
CA ALA A 17 5.12 -4.01 9.22
C ALA A 17 5.32 -2.80 8.30
N ALA A 18 4.36 -1.89 8.27
CA ALA A 18 4.47 -0.65 7.50
C ALA A 18 5.66 0.20 7.97
N ASP A 19 5.85 0.34 9.29
CA ASP A 19 6.97 1.07 9.85
C ASP A 19 8.32 0.44 9.50
N ALA A 20 8.40 -0.89 9.54
CA ALA A 20 9.63 -1.61 9.19
C ALA A 20 10.02 -1.36 7.73
N ILE A 21 9.05 -1.47 6.83
CA ILE A 21 9.28 -1.22 5.39
C ILE A 21 9.61 0.26 5.14
N ARG A 22 8.91 1.16 5.80
CA ARG A 22 9.14 2.60 5.66
C ARG A 22 10.57 2.96 6.08
N ARG A 23 11.06 2.37 7.18
CA ARG A 23 12.46 2.57 7.63
C ARG A 23 13.45 1.99 6.64
N ALA A 24 13.19 0.82 6.09
CA ALA A 24 14.07 0.22 5.08
C ALA A 24 14.20 1.13 3.85
N ILE A 25 13.11 1.75 3.42
CA ILE A 25 13.11 2.71 2.32
C ILE A 25 13.91 3.96 2.71
N ALA A 26 13.67 4.50 3.90
CA ALA A 26 14.35 5.72 4.38
C ALA A 26 15.86 5.49 4.54
N ASP A 27 16.26 4.29 4.99
CA ASP A 27 17.66 3.94 5.20
C ASP A 27 18.39 3.56 3.91
N GLY A 28 17.68 3.51 2.80
CA GLY A 28 18.28 3.16 1.50
C GLY A 28 18.51 1.67 1.29
N GLU A 29 18.00 0.81 2.17
CA GLU A 29 18.10 -0.64 2.00
C GLU A 29 17.33 -1.12 0.77
N VAL A 30 16.27 -0.39 0.43
CA VAL A 30 15.50 -0.58 -0.81
C VAL A 30 15.55 0.73 -1.56
N ALA A 31 16.14 0.71 -2.73
CA ALA A 31 16.33 1.92 -3.54
C ALA A 31 15.05 2.31 -4.30
N PRO A 32 14.89 3.60 -4.64
CA PRO A 32 13.82 4.01 -5.54
C PRO A 32 13.84 3.21 -6.84
N GLY A 33 12.67 2.74 -7.26
CA GLY A 33 12.52 1.91 -8.45
C GLY A 33 12.68 0.42 -8.20
N ASP A 34 13.22 0.03 -7.06
CA ASP A 34 13.36 -1.39 -6.72
C ASP A 34 12.01 -2.02 -6.46
N ARG A 35 11.90 -3.28 -6.87
CA ARG A 35 10.74 -4.11 -6.56
C ARG A 35 10.91 -4.71 -5.17
N LEU A 36 9.84 -4.67 -4.36
CA LEU A 36 9.83 -5.39 -3.09
C LEU A 36 9.62 -6.88 -3.32
N PRO A 37 10.07 -7.73 -2.38
CA PRO A 37 9.70 -9.14 -2.42
C PRO A 37 8.18 -9.32 -2.42
N PRO A 38 7.66 -10.41 -2.96
CA PRO A 38 6.22 -10.69 -2.89
C PRO A 38 5.71 -10.70 -1.46
N ALA A 39 4.44 -10.35 -1.27
CA ALA A 39 3.84 -10.29 0.06
C ALA A 39 4.01 -11.58 0.86
N ARG A 40 3.90 -12.74 0.20
CA ARG A 40 4.09 -14.04 0.85
C ARG A 40 5.50 -14.22 1.40
N ASP A 41 6.51 -13.70 0.69
CA ASP A 41 7.90 -13.80 1.13
C ASP A 41 8.16 -12.86 2.30
N LEU A 42 7.59 -11.66 2.24
CA LEU A 42 7.63 -10.72 3.36
C LEU A 42 6.92 -11.29 4.59
N ALA A 43 5.80 -11.97 4.38
CA ALA A 43 5.05 -12.61 5.46
C ALA A 43 5.88 -13.68 6.17
N VAL A 44 6.61 -14.49 5.41
CA VAL A 44 7.52 -15.49 5.97
C VAL A 44 8.64 -14.81 6.76
N ALA A 45 9.26 -13.79 6.18
CA ALA A 45 10.36 -13.07 6.83
C ALA A 45 9.92 -12.39 8.12
N LEU A 46 8.71 -11.81 8.15
CA LEU A 46 8.16 -11.11 9.30
C LEU A 46 7.42 -12.05 10.28
N GLN A 47 7.17 -13.28 9.88
CA GLN A 47 6.39 -14.27 10.66
C GLN A 47 4.97 -13.79 10.96
N ILE A 48 4.33 -13.20 9.97
CA ILE A 48 2.94 -12.73 10.07
C ILE A 48 2.14 -13.20 8.86
N ASN A 49 0.82 -12.99 8.92
CA ASN A 49 -0.08 -13.39 7.85
C ASN A 49 0.15 -12.52 6.60
N ALA A 50 0.08 -13.13 5.41
CA ALA A 50 0.25 -12.42 4.15
C ALA A 50 -0.77 -11.29 3.97
N ASN A 51 -2.01 -11.47 4.46
CA ASN A 51 -3.02 -10.41 4.39
C ASN A 51 -2.64 -9.19 5.23
N THR A 52 -1.96 -9.41 6.36
CA THR A 52 -1.43 -8.34 7.21
C THR A 52 -0.34 -7.57 6.47
N VAL A 53 0.55 -8.28 5.75
CA VAL A 53 1.56 -7.65 4.91
C VAL A 53 0.91 -6.83 3.80
N LEU A 54 -0.09 -7.39 3.12
CA LEU A 54 -0.81 -6.66 2.05
C LEU A 54 -1.44 -5.38 2.58
N ARG A 55 -2.01 -5.43 3.79
CA ARG A 55 -2.57 -4.24 4.44
C ARG A 55 -1.50 -3.18 4.68
N ALA A 56 -0.33 -3.59 5.14
CA ALA A 56 0.81 -2.68 5.33
C ALA A 56 1.26 -2.07 4.01
N LEU A 57 1.37 -2.88 2.96
CA LEU A 57 1.78 -2.39 1.63
C LEU A 57 0.77 -1.40 1.05
N ARG A 58 -0.52 -1.65 1.24
CA ARG A 58 -1.57 -0.71 0.80
C ARG A 58 -1.49 0.61 1.55
N GLN A 59 -1.18 0.57 2.84
CA GLN A 59 -0.97 1.78 3.62
C GLN A 59 0.19 2.61 3.05
N LEU A 60 1.32 1.98 2.74
CA LEU A 60 2.47 2.66 2.16
C LEU A 60 2.19 3.19 0.76
N ARG A 61 1.40 2.47 -0.03
CA ARG A 61 0.92 2.97 -1.33
C ARG A 61 0.08 4.24 -1.13
N ASP A 62 -0.81 4.24 -0.16
CA ASP A 62 -1.69 5.39 0.12
C ASP A 62 -0.89 6.58 0.64
N GLU A 63 0.26 6.34 1.27
CA GLU A 63 1.21 7.38 1.68
C GLU A 63 2.07 7.88 0.51
N GLY A 64 1.97 7.24 -0.65
CA GLY A 64 2.72 7.64 -1.85
C GLY A 64 4.14 7.11 -1.93
N LEU A 65 4.48 6.12 -1.11
CA LEU A 65 5.82 5.54 -1.08
C LEU A 65 5.99 4.34 -2.01
N LEU A 66 4.89 3.63 -2.30
CA LEU A 66 4.89 2.42 -3.12
C LEU A 66 3.93 2.55 -4.28
N GLU A 67 4.21 1.81 -5.34
CA GLU A 67 3.36 1.67 -6.51
C GLU A 67 3.05 0.20 -6.73
N PHE A 68 1.77 -0.11 -6.93
CA PHE A 68 1.30 -1.45 -7.29
C PHE A 68 1.11 -1.49 -8.80
N ARG A 69 1.79 -2.41 -9.47
CA ARG A 69 1.61 -2.62 -10.90
C ARG A 69 1.12 -4.04 -11.15
N ARG A 70 0.03 -4.13 -11.89
CA ARG A 70 -0.53 -5.43 -12.26
C ARG A 70 0.53 -6.23 -13.04
N GLY A 71 0.81 -7.46 -12.57
CA GLY A 71 1.78 -8.35 -13.19
C GLY A 71 3.24 -8.02 -12.87
N ARG A 72 3.53 -6.91 -12.18
CA ARG A 72 4.90 -6.49 -11.84
C ARG A 72 5.14 -6.35 -10.34
N GLY A 73 4.10 -6.55 -9.53
CA GLY A 73 4.23 -6.48 -8.08
C GLY A 73 4.29 -5.06 -7.54
N VAL A 74 5.05 -4.87 -6.46
CA VAL A 74 5.13 -3.62 -5.72
C VAL A 74 6.53 -3.06 -5.83
N SER A 75 6.64 -1.78 -6.17
CA SER A 75 7.92 -1.09 -6.33
C SER A 75 7.96 0.18 -5.48
N VAL A 76 9.18 0.58 -5.10
CA VAL A 76 9.41 1.84 -4.38
C VAL A 76 9.38 2.98 -5.38
N LEU A 77 8.59 4.03 -5.09
CA LEU A 77 8.53 5.22 -5.93
C LEU A 77 9.82 6.05 -5.77
N SER A 78 10.27 6.64 -6.89
CA SER A 78 11.44 7.52 -6.89
C SER A 78 11.18 8.80 -6.12
N ARG A 79 9.92 9.24 -6.06
CA ARG A 79 9.46 10.40 -5.31
C ARG A 79 8.10 10.06 -4.70
N PRO A 80 7.80 10.54 -3.49
CA PRO A 80 6.45 10.40 -2.95
C PRO A 80 5.43 10.98 -3.94
N ASP A 81 4.32 10.27 -4.12
CA ASP A 81 3.25 10.76 -4.99
C ASP A 81 2.49 11.88 -4.27
N PRO A 82 2.54 13.14 -4.78
CA PRO A 82 1.85 14.25 -4.13
C PRO A 82 0.33 14.14 -4.17
N ARG A 83 -0.19 13.24 -5.01
CA ARG A 83 -1.62 13.01 -5.15
C ARG A 83 -2.09 11.73 -4.46
N ALA A 84 -1.21 11.11 -3.65
CA ALA A 84 -1.52 9.85 -2.98
C ALA A 84 -2.79 9.95 -2.12
N ALA A 85 -2.97 11.04 -1.40
CA ALA A 85 -4.14 11.25 -0.56
C ALA A 85 -5.44 11.32 -1.39
N LEU A 86 -5.39 11.99 -2.54
CA LEU A 86 -6.53 12.05 -3.45
C LEU A 86 -6.86 10.68 -4.04
N ARG A 87 -5.84 9.94 -4.43
CA ARG A 87 -6.04 8.59 -4.97
C ARG A 87 -6.60 7.64 -3.92
N SER A 88 -6.17 7.80 -2.67
CA SER A 88 -6.72 7.02 -1.55
C SER A 88 -8.21 7.30 -1.37
N LYS A 89 -8.60 8.56 -1.41
CA LYS A 89 -10.03 8.95 -1.35
C LYS A 89 -10.83 8.37 -2.51
N LEU A 90 -10.25 8.34 -3.70
CA LEU A 90 -10.90 7.73 -4.86
C LEU A 90 -11.13 6.23 -4.65
N ARG A 91 -10.13 5.52 -4.12
CA ARG A 91 -10.28 4.09 -3.82
C ARG A 91 -11.38 3.85 -2.80
N ASP A 92 -11.45 4.67 -1.77
CA ASP A 92 -12.50 4.60 -0.75
C ASP A 92 -13.88 4.85 -1.36
N LEU A 93 -13.98 5.85 -2.24
CA LEU A 93 -15.22 6.14 -2.95
C LEU A 93 -15.66 4.97 -3.81
N LEU A 94 -14.74 4.38 -4.57
CA LEU A 94 -15.06 3.23 -5.42
C LEU A 94 -15.50 2.02 -4.60
N ALA A 95 -14.85 1.77 -3.46
CA ALA A 95 -15.23 0.69 -2.57
C ALA A 95 -16.63 0.92 -2.00
N GLU A 96 -16.94 2.14 -1.60
CA GLU A 96 -18.27 2.50 -1.10
C GLU A 96 -19.34 2.40 -2.19
N ALA A 97 -19.03 2.86 -3.40
CA ALA A 97 -19.92 2.75 -4.54
C ALA A 97 -20.29 1.30 -4.82
N ARG A 98 -19.32 0.38 -4.74
CA ARG A 98 -19.59 -1.06 -4.92
C ARG A 98 -20.55 -1.59 -3.87
N ARG A 99 -20.42 -1.13 -2.61
CA ARG A 99 -21.35 -1.52 -1.55
C ARG A 99 -22.79 -1.08 -1.84
N HIS A 100 -22.94 0.00 -2.60
CA HIS A 100 -24.26 0.51 -3.04
C HIS A 100 -24.68 -0.03 -4.42
N GLY A 101 -23.95 -1.00 -4.96
CA GLY A 101 -24.27 -1.58 -6.26
C GLY A 101 -23.86 -0.73 -7.46
N CYS A 102 -23.01 0.28 -7.26
CA CYS A 102 -22.54 1.18 -8.32
C CYS A 102 -21.15 0.77 -8.79
N GLY A 103 -20.97 0.67 -10.10
CA GLY A 103 -19.68 0.35 -10.69
C GLY A 103 -18.89 1.58 -11.07
N ALA A 104 -17.66 1.37 -11.53
CA ALA A 104 -16.76 2.46 -11.94
C ALA A 104 -17.35 3.29 -13.09
N GLU A 105 -18.11 2.67 -13.98
CA GLU A 105 -18.74 3.38 -15.10
C GLU A 105 -19.72 4.44 -14.61
N GLU A 106 -20.52 4.14 -13.61
CA GLU A 106 -21.45 5.11 -13.02
C GLU A 106 -20.70 6.27 -12.39
N VAL A 107 -19.62 5.98 -11.66
CA VAL A 107 -18.79 6.99 -11.02
C VAL A 107 -18.16 7.91 -12.07
N ARG A 108 -17.71 7.36 -13.21
CA ARG A 108 -17.19 8.16 -14.32
C ARG A 108 -18.25 9.11 -14.86
N GLY A 109 -19.50 8.64 -14.97
CA GLY A 109 -20.61 9.47 -15.37
C GLY A 109 -20.83 10.64 -14.42
N TRP A 110 -20.75 10.38 -13.11
CA TRP A 110 -20.87 11.42 -12.11
C TRP A 110 -19.77 12.48 -12.22
N ILE A 111 -18.55 12.05 -12.49
CA ILE A 111 -17.42 12.96 -12.70
C ILE A 111 -17.72 13.90 -13.86
N ASP A 112 -18.24 13.36 -14.97
CA ASP A 112 -18.57 14.16 -16.14
C ASP A 112 -19.69 15.16 -15.84
N GLU A 113 -20.66 14.77 -15.01
CA GLU A 113 -21.76 15.66 -14.60
C GLU A 113 -21.27 16.83 -13.74
N GLU A 114 -20.24 16.60 -12.91
CA GLU A 114 -19.69 17.63 -12.01
C GLU A 114 -18.70 18.57 -12.72
N THR A 115 -18.24 18.21 -13.88
CA THR A 115 -17.29 19.01 -14.65
C THR A 115 -17.92 19.58 -15.90
#